data_63326212d04500d0b69224cf473d976c
#
_entry.id   63326212d04500d0b69224cf473d976c
#
_cell.length_a   1.000
_cell.length_b   1.000
_cell.length_c   1.000
_cell.angle_alpha   90.00
_cell.angle_beta   90.00
_cell.angle_gamma   90.00
#
_symmetry.space_group_name_H-M   'P 1'
#
loop_
_entity.id
_entity.type
_entity.pdbx_description
1 polymer ?
#
loop_
_entity_poly.entity_id
_entity_poly.type
_entity_poly.pdbx_seq_one_letter_code
_entity_poly.pdbx_strand_id
1 'polypeptide(L)'
;MLTPYKRADVAFEWIRDLEEQGCFSKVYLAHDRHLAHDLVIKEIEKKENTNHDDYFNEARLLYKHAHPNIVQVQYAAQCESNIYIAMPFYHNGSLNQLIKKINLTSREIIRYSIQFLSGLYHIHSKGLMHFDIKPNNIMISKRNEAMLSDFGLSQLVNEESRAAPEFGYHFHVPPEYFSLSTNDYNFTYDIYQAGLTIYRMCDLPPRLDTTLS
;
A
#
# COMPACT_ATOMS: atom_id res chain seq x y z
N MET A 1 -31.61 4.24 18.73
CA MET A 1 -31.90 2.80 18.63
C MET A 1 -30.77 2.16 17.85
N LEU A 2 -30.01 1.26 18.48
CA LEU A 2 -28.99 0.49 17.79
C LEU A 2 -29.73 -0.57 16.94
N THR A 3 -29.63 -0.49 15.63
CA THR A 3 -30.14 -1.56 14.74
C THR A 3 -29.38 -2.85 15.05
N PRO A 4 -30.06 -3.99 15.28
CA PRO A 4 -29.39 -5.25 15.52
C PRO A 4 -28.56 -5.63 14.27
N TYR A 5 -27.24 -5.77 14.43
CA TYR A 5 -26.40 -6.27 13.36
C TYR A 5 -26.44 -7.80 13.32
N LYS A 6 -26.42 -8.34 12.09
CA LYS A 6 -26.26 -9.78 11.89
C LYS A 6 -24.78 -10.12 11.79
N ARG A 7 -24.36 -11.21 12.41
CA ARG A 7 -23.03 -11.79 12.20
C ARG A 7 -23.08 -12.73 11.01
N ALA A 8 -22.03 -12.71 10.21
CA ALA A 8 -21.78 -13.68 9.16
C ALA A 8 -20.36 -14.20 9.33
N ASP A 9 -20.17 -15.50 9.11
CA ASP A 9 -18.86 -16.10 9.15
C ASP A 9 -18.17 -15.91 7.80
N VAL A 10 -16.89 -15.54 7.85
CA VAL A 10 -16.01 -15.49 6.69
C VAL A 10 -15.05 -16.65 6.78
N ALA A 11 -15.01 -17.48 5.75
CA ALA A 11 -14.15 -18.65 5.68
C ALA A 11 -13.24 -18.57 4.44
N PHE A 12 -11.95 -18.72 4.67
CA PHE A 12 -10.95 -18.84 3.60
C PHE A 12 -9.93 -19.93 3.99
N GLU A 13 -9.33 -20.55 2.99
CA GLU A 13 -8.28 -21.54 3.17
C GLU A 13 -6.93 -20.89 2.94
N TRP A 14 -6.04 -21.00 3.91
CA TRP A 14 -4.64 -20.61 3.76
C TRP A 14 -3.96 -21.49 2.70
N ILE A 15 -3.23 -20.87 1.77
CA ILE A 15 -2.46 -21.57 0.74
C ILE A 15 -0.96 -21.48 1.05
N ARG A 16 -0.44 -20.26 1.22
CA ARG A 16 0.98 -20.01 1.53
C ARG A 16 1.19 -18.57 2.00
N ASP A 17 2.25 -18.34 2.73
CA ASP A 17 2.69 -16.99 3.07
C ASP A 17 3.23 -16.27 1.82
N LEU A 18 3.05 -14.95 1.77
CA LEU A 18 3.66 -14.08 0.79
C LEU A 18 4.92 -13.46 1.41
N GLU A 19 6.01 -13.35 0.63
CA GLU A 19 7.37 -13.07 1.13
C GLU A 19 7.57 -11.67 1.74
N GLU A 20 6.67 -10.74 1.53
CA GLU A 20 6.79 -9.38 2.06
C GLU A 20 5.87 -9.22 3.28
N GLN A 21 6.37 -9.63 4.45
CA GLN A 21 5.69 -9.41 5.72
C GLN A 21 6.08 -8.02 6.25
N GLY A 22 5.07 -7.18 6.54
CA GLY A 22 5.27 -5.95 7.32
C GLY A 22 5.62 -6.29 8.78
N CYS A 23 6.25 -5.36 9.49
CA CYS A 23 6.69 -5.57 10.88
C CYS A 23 5.55 -5.97 11.84
N PHE A 24 4.29 -5.73 11.50
CA PHE A 24 3.14 -5.91 12.40
C PHE A 24 1.97 -6.68 11.77
N SER A 25 2.14 -7.24 10.58
CA SER A 25 1.08 -7.97 9.89
C SER A 25 1.63 -9.16 9.14
N LYS A 26 0.84 -10.22 9.08
CA LYS A 26 1.09 -11.38 8.22
C LYS A 26 0.31 -11.20 6.92
N VAL A 27 0.93 -11.49 5.80
CA VAL A 27 0.30 -11.43 4.49
C VAL A 27 0.42 -12.79 3.82
N TYR A 28 -0.69 -13.36 3.41
CA TYR A 28 -0.72 -14.68 2.79
C TYR A 28 -1.74 -14.78 1.66
N LEU A 29 -1.48 -15.73 0.78
CA LEU A 29 -2.43 -16.17 -0.23
C LEU A 29 -3.43 -17.12 0.39
N ALA A 30 -4.70 -16.87 0.16
CA ALA A 30 -5.81 -17.69 0.62
C ALA A 30 -6.81 -17.96 -0.51
N HIS A 31 -7.61 -19.00 -0.38
CA HIS A 31 -8.70 -19.32 -1.28
C HIS A 31 -10.04 -19.09 -0.58
N ASP A 32 -10.89 -18.25 -1.17
CA ASP A 32 -12.26 -18.07 -0.71
C ASP A 32 -13.15 -19.15 -1.36
N ARG A 33 -13.67 -20.07 -0.53
CA ARG A 33 -14.50 -21.17 -1.01
C ARG A 33 -15.86 -20.74 -1.57
N HIS A 34 -16.41 -19.64 -1.04
CA HIS A 34 -17.73 -19.16 -1.45
C HIS A 34 -17.67 -18.43 -2.79
N LEU A 35 -16.61 -17.66 -3.00
CA LEU A 35 -16.39 -16.91 -4.22
C LEU A 35 -15.54 -17.69 -5.24
N ALA A 36 -14.98 -18.84 -4.85
CA ALA A 36 -14.13 -19.73 -5.66
C ALA A 36 -12.98 -18.96 -6.34
N HIS A 37 -12.28 -18.10 -5.59
CA HIS A 37 -11.13 -17.38 -6.10
C HIS A 37 -10.06 -17.11 -5.02
N ASP A 38 -8.85 -16.80 -5.49
CA ASP A 38 -7.72 -16.54 -4.63
C ASP A 38 -7.67 -15.07 -4.20
N LEU A 39 -7.36 -14.88 -2.93
CA LEU A 39 -7.28 -13.60 -2.22
C LEU A 39 -5.91 -13.42 -1.58
N VAL A 40 -5.53 -12.18 -1.38
CA VAL A 40 -4.51 -11.81 -0.40
C VAL A 40 -5.21 -11.42 0.89
N ILE A 41 -4.82 -12.07 1.98
CA ILE A 41 -5.28 -11.71 3.32
C ILE A 41 -4.14 -11.04 4.07
N LYS A 42 -4.38 -9.83 4.55
CA LYS A 42 -3.54 -9.15 5.53
C LYS A 42 -4.15 -9.38 6.90
N GLU A 43 -3.43 -10.14 7.73
CA GLU A 43 -3.82 -10.47 9.10
C GLU A 43 -3.07 -9.57 10.07
N ILE A 44 -3.79 -8.88 10.94
CA ILE A 44 -3.26 -7.94 11.93
C ILE A 44 -3.66 -8.43 13.31
N GLU A 45 -2.69 -8.68 14.18
CA GLU A 45 -2.93 -9.08 15.56
C GLU A 45 -3.42 -7.88 16.39
N LYS A 46 -4.48 -8.07 17.13
CA LYS A 46 -5.01 -7.04 18.05
C LYS A 46 -4.13 -6.93 19.28
N LYS A 47 -3.69 -5.71 19.58
CA LYS A 47 -2.94 -5.40 20.80
C LYS A 47 -3.88 -4.89 21.89
N GLU A 48 -3.59 -5.20 23.14
CA GLU A 48 -4.39 -4.85 24.33
C GLU A 48 -4.45 -3.34 24.36
N ASN A 49 -4.29 -2.42 24.10
CA ASN A 49 -4.41 -0.96 24.28
C ASN A 49 -4.62 -0.19 22.98
N THR A 50 -4.93 -0.86 21.88
CA THR A 50 -5.20 -0.19 20.62
C THR A 50 -6.71 -0.08 20.39
N ASN A 51 -7.17 1.10 19.99
CA ASN A 51 -8.57 1.30 19.66
C ASN A 51 -8.96 0.38 18.50
N HIS A 52 -10.06 -0.37 18.65
CA HIS A 52 -10.56 -1.28 17.62
C HIS A 52 -10.78 -0.60 16.26
N ASP A 53 -11.12 0.68 16.27
CA ASP A 53 -11.35 1.43 15.04
C ASP A 53 -10.08 1.71 14.23
N ASP A 54 -8.92 1.81 14.89
CA ASP A 54 -7.65 2.13 14.24
C ASP A 54 -7.18 0.99 13.34
N TYR A 55 -7.47 -0.25 13.69
CA TYR A 55 -7.12 -1.42 12.86
C TYR A 55 -7.81 -1.44 11.50
N PHE A 56 -9.00 -0.85 11.40
CA PHE A 56 -9.74 -0.80 10.15
C PHE A 56 -9.44 0.44 9.31
N ASN A 57 -8.57 1.35 9.78
CA ASN A 57 -8.29 2.60 9.08
C ASN A 57 -7.75 2.35 7.67
N GLU A 58 -6.79 1.44 7.49
CA GLU A 58 -6.28 1.08 6.16
C GLU A 58 -7.40 0.56 5.24
N ALA A 59 -8.20 -0.39 5.73
CA ALA A 59 -9.31 -0.94 4.95
C ALA A 59 -10.36 0.13 4.60
N ARG A 60 -10.66 1.03 5.52
CA ARG A 60 -11.59 2.16 5.29
C ARG A 60 -11.03 3.15 4.28
N LEU A 61 -9.72 3.46 4.35
CA LEU A 61 -9.06 4.34 3.38
C LEU A 61 -9.11 3.74 1.99
N LEU A 62 -8.73 2.48 1.82
CA LEU A 62 -8.80 1.78 0.54
C LEU A 62 -10.23 1.73 0.00
N TYR A 63 -11.21 1.41 0.84
CA TYR A 63 -12.62 1.36 0.43
C TYR A 63 -13.16 2.74 0.03
N LYS A 64 -12.88 3.77 0.83
CA LYS A 64 -13.35 5.15 0.60
C LYS A 64 -12.72 5.79 -0.63
N HIS A 65 -11.48 5.44 -0.93
CA HIS A 65 -10.72 5.99 -2.05
C HIS A 65 -10.62 5.02 -3.23
N ALA A 66 -11.72 4.31 -3.53
CA ALA A 66 -11.80 3.41 -4.67
C ALA A 66 -11.46 4.14 -5.98
N HIS A 67 -10.49 3.59 -6.72
CA HIS A 67 -10.00 4.14 -7.99
C HIS A 67 -9.45 2.99 -8.85
N PRO A 68 -9.54 3.05 -10.21
CA PRO A 68 -9.04 1.98 -11.09
C PRO A 68 -7.56 1.61 -10.87
N ASN A 69 -6.75 2.53 -10.38
CA ASN A 69 -5.33 2.31 -10.12
C ASN A 69 -4.99 2.27 -8.62
N ILE A 70 -5.94 1.89 -7.79
CA ILE A 70 -5.76 1.61 -6.35
C ILE A 70 -6.29 0.22 -6.07
N VAL A 71 -5.54 -0.57 -5.30
CA VAL A 71 -5.98 -1.89 -4.83
C VAL A 71 -7.25 -1.75 -4.00
N GLN A 72 -8.26 -2.56 -4.31
CA GLN A 72 -9.56 -2.50 -3.65
C GLN A 72 -9.66 -3.52 -2.55
N VAL A 73 -10.22 -3.13 -1.39
CA VAL A 73 -10.62 -4.07 -0.36
C VAL A 73 -11.87 -4.80 -0.82
N GLN A 74 -11.87 -6.11 -0.75
CA GLN A 74 -13.05 -6.93 -1.02
C GLN A 74 -13.94 -7.05 0.21
N TYR A 75 -13.34 -7.35 1.35
CA TYR A 75 -13.99 -7.31 2.65
C TYR A 75 -12.96 -7.11 3.77
N ALA A 76 -13.46 -6.72 4.93
CA ALA A 76 -12.71 -6.71 6.18
C ALA A 76 -13.52 -7.45 7.25
N ALA A 77 -12.85 -8.30 8.00
CA ALA A 77 -13.45 -9.13 9.03
C ALA A 77 -12.59 -9.13 10.30
N GLN A 78 -13.15 -9.60 11.40
CA GLN A 78 -12.42 -9.78 12.65
C GLN A 78 -12.86 -11.00 13.41
N CYS A 79 -11.92 -11.60 14.13
CA CYS A 79 -12.20 -12.53 15.21
C CYS A 79 -11.78 -11.91 16.56
N GLU A 80 -11.72 -12.72 17.60
CA GLU A 80 -11.37 -12.27 18.95
C GLU A 80 -9.97 -11.65 19.02
N SER A 81 -8.98 -12.27 18.36
CA SER A 81 -7.56 -11.89 18.41
C SER A 81 -7.04 -11.14 17.18
N ASN A 82 -7.69 -11.28 16.01
CA ASN A 82 -7.13 -10.80 14.73
C ASN A 82 -8.16 -10.03 13.92
N ILE A 83 -7.62 -9.18 13.02
CA ILE A 83 -8.35 -8.51 11.96
C ILE A 83 -7.81 -9.03 10.62
N TYR A 84 -8.71 -9.20 9.66
CA TYR A 84 -8.42 -9.70 8.33
C TYR A 84 -8.90 -8.70 7.29
N ILE A 85 -8.00 -8.29 6.40
CA ILE A 85 -8.31 -7.43 5.25
C ILE A 85 -8.08 -8.26 4.00
N ALA A 86 -9.14 -8.51 3.25
CA ALA A 86 -9.11 -9.30 2.03
C ALA A 86 -8.99 -8.39 0.80
N MET A 87 -8.05 -8.70 -0.08
CA MET A 87 -7.73 -7.97 -1.30
C MET A 87 -7.58 -8.93 -2.47
N PRO A 88 -7.75 -8.48 -3.72
CA PRO A 88 -7.50 -9.32 -4.89
C PRO A 88 -6.06 -9.82 -4.94
N PHE A 89 -5.87 -11.07 -5.35
CA PHE A 89 -4.54 -11.58 -5.65
C PHE A 89 -4.08 -11.15 -7.05
N TYR A 90 -2.94 -10.46 -7.10
CA TYR A 90 -2.33 -10.02 -8.35
C TYR A 90 -1.28 -11.02 -8.83
N HIS A 91 -1.63 -11.87 -9.79
CA HIS A 91 -0.77 -12.96 -10.27
C HIS A 91 0.57 -12.50 -10.88
N ASN A 92 0.61 -11.27 -11.41
CA ASN A 92 1.85 -10.68 -11.93
C ASN A 92 2.75 -10.11 -10.82
N GLY A 93 2.30 -10.18 -9.57
CA GLY A 93 3.04 -9.72 -8.39
C GLY A 93 3.17 -8.21 -8.32
N SER A 94 4.18 -7.74 -7.58
CA SER A 94 4.53 -6.34 -7.47
C SER A 94 5.39 -5.86 -8.65
N LEU A 95 5.42 -4.55 -8.86
CA LEU A 95 6.32 -3.92 -9.83
C LEU A 95 7.80 -4.26 -9.54
N ASN A 96 8.17 -4.38 -8.25
CA ASN A 96 9.51 -4.81 -7.85
C ASN A 96 9.84 -6.22 -8.33
N GLN A 97 8.88 -7.15 -8.23
CA GLN A 97 9.07 -8.51 -8.75
C GLN A 97 9.13 -8.54 -10.27
N LEU A 98 8.39 -7.65 -10.95
CA LEU A 98 8.38 -7.56 -12.40
C LEU A 98 9.72 -7.04 -12.93
N ILE A 99 10.24 -5.91 -12.41
CA ILE A 99 11.51 -5.31 -12.86
C ILE A 99 12.73 -6.17 -12.54
N LYS A 100 12.65 -7.07 -11.55
CA LYS A 100 13.70 -8.07 -11.29
C LYS A 100 13.71 -9.19 -12.32
N LYS A 101 12.62 -9.43 -13.05
CA LYS A 101 12.47 -10.52 -14.01
C LYS A 101 12.70 -10.09 -15.45
N ILE A 102 12.30 -8.87 -15.79
CA ILE A 102 12.35 -8.34 -17.17
C ILE A 102 12.73 -6.87 -17.18
N ASN A 103 13.40 -6.46 -18.26
CA ASN A 103 13.59 -5.05 -18.55
C ASN A 103 12.32 -4.49 -19.20
N LEU A 104 11.79 -3.42 -18.61
CA LEU A 104 10.59 -2.78 -19.13
C LEU A 104 10.92 -1.94 -20.38
N THR A 105 10.05 -1.98 -21.37
CA THR A 105 10.10 -1.05 -22.49
C THR A 105 9.70 0.37 -22.06
N SER A 106 10.17 1.40 -22.77
CA SER A 106 9.78 2.79 -22.49
C SER A 106 8.26 2.99 -22.48
N ARG A 107 7.54 2.24 -23.33
CA ARG A 107 6.07 2.28 -23.36
C ARG A 107 5.45 1.73 -22.08
N GLU A 108 5.99 0.65 -21.52
CA GLU A 108 5.52 0.06 -20.25
C GLU A 108 5.83 0.96 -19.08
N ILE A 109 7.05 1.55 -19.04
CA ILE A 109 7.44 2.50 -18.01
C ILE A 109 6.47 3.69 -17.98
N ILE A 110 6.19 4.31 -19.14
CA ILE A 110 5.25 5.42 -19.23
C ILE A 110 3.85 4.99 -18.80
N ARG A 111 3.37 3.84 -19.26
CA ARG A 111 2.03 3.33 -18.94
C ARG A 111 1.87 3.10 -17.44
N TYR A 112 2.79 2.37 -16.80
CA TYR A 112 2.72 2.10 -15.37
C TYR A 112 2.86 3.39 -14.55
N SER A 113 3.73 4.31 -14.99
CA SER A 113 3.89 5.63 -14.35
C SER A 113 2.57 6.41 -14.35
N ILE A 114 1.93 6.55 -15.51
CA ILE A 114 0.65 7.25 -15.62
C ILE A 114 -0.41 6.60 -14.73
N GLN A 115 -0.46 5.27 -14.69
CA GLN A 115 -1.46 4.53 -13.93
C GLN A 115 -1.31 4.74 -12.42
N PHE A 116 -0.14 4.45 -11.84
CA PHE A 116 0.01 4.62 -10.39
C PHE A 116 -0.01 6.10 -9.97
N LEU A 117 0.48 7.02 -10.80
CA LEU A 117 0.36 8.46 -10.56
C LEU A 117 -1.09 8.94 -10.62
N SER A 118 -1.96 8.32 -11.43
CA SER A 118 -3.39 8.59 -11.43
C SER A 118 -4.04 8.19 -10.10
N GLY A 119 -3.67 7.02 -9.56
CA GLY A 119 -4.07 6.60 -8.21
C GLY A 119 -3.57 7.56 -7.13
N LEU A 120 -2.29 7.97 -7.22
CA LEU A 120 -1.68 8.92 -6.30
C LEU A 120 -2.37 10.28 -6.34
N TYR A 121 -2.62 10.82 -7.54
CA TYR A 121 -3.37 12.07 -7.71
C TYR A 121 -4.76 11.98 -7.08
N HIS A 122 -5.45 10.85 -7.25
CA HIS A 122 -6.76 10.66 -6.65
C HIS A 122 -6.71 10.80 -5.12
N ILE A 123 -5.79 10.12 -4.42
CA ILE A 123 -5.70 10.22 -2.96
C ILE A 123 -5.24 11.60 -2.50
N HIS A 124 -4.29 12.23 -3.20
CA HIS A 124 -3.85 13.61 -2.91
C HIS A 124 -5.00 14.62 -3.04
N SER A 125 -5.90 14.45 -4.04
CA SER A 125 -7.10 15.30 -4.19
C SER A 125 -8.09 15.18 -3.03
N LYS A 126 -7.94 14.17 -2.18
CA LYS A 126 -8.72 13.94 -0.95
C LYS A 126 -7.95 14.29 0.32
N GLY A 127 -6.77 14.92 0.18
CA GLY A 127 -5.93 15.27 1.31
C GLY A 127 -5.18 14.09 1.94
N LEU A 128 -5.11 12.92 1.28
CA LEU A 128 -4.44 11.74 1.80
C LEU A 128 -3.04 11.62 1.22
N MET A 129 -2.01 11.49 2.08
CA MET A 129 -0.64 11.12 1.72
C MET A 129 -0.42 9.64 1.91
N HIS A 130 0.38 9.03 1.04
CA HIS A 130 0.67 7.59 1.06
C HIS A 130 1.84 7.23 1.97
N PHE A 131 2.93 7.98 1.91
CA PHE A 131 4.19 7.84 2.65
C PHE A 131 5.05 6.61 2.34
N ASP A 132 4.58 5.65 1.55
CA ASP A 132 5.36 4.43 1.23
C ASP A 132 5.26 4.03 -0.24
N ILE A 133 5.45 5.00 -1.16
CA ILE A 133 5.43 4.71 -2.59
C ILE A 133 6.77 4.11 -3.00
N LYS A 134 6.72 2.84 -3.42
CA LYS A 134 7.89 2.07 -3.87
C LYS A 134 7.42 0.94 -4.80
N PRO A 135 8.32 0.36 -5.60
CA PRO A 135 7.93 -0.72 -6.52
C PRO A 135 7.29 -1.94 -5.84
N ASN A 136 7.54 -2.17 -4.56
CA ASN A 136 6.91 -3.25 -3.79
C ASN A 136 5.41 -2.99 -3.58
N ASN A 137 5.02 -1.73 -3.42
CA ASN A 137 3.66 -1.30 -3.13
C ASN A 137 2.88 -0.90 -4.39
N ILE A 138 3.33 -1.31 -5.55
CA ILE A 138 2.62 -1.19 -6.82
C ILE A 138 2.38 -2.59 -7.37
N MET A 139 1.13 -3.03 -7.36
CA MET A 139 0.74 -4.35 -7.84
C MET A 139 0.42 -4.31 -9.33
N ILE A 140 0.73 -5.41 -10.04
CA ILE A 140 0.49 -5.51 -11.48
C ILE A 140 -0.66 -6.49 -11.74
N SER A 141 -1.75 -5.96 -12.31
CA SER A 141 -2.93 -6.76 -12.64
C SER A 141 -2.69 -7.74 -13.79
N LYS A 142 -3.60 -8.72 -13.98
CA LYS A 142 -3.57 -9.62 -15.14
C LYS A 142 -3.64 -8.90 -16.49
N ARG A 143 -4.17 -7.66 -16.51
CA ARG A 143 -4.24 -6.80 -17.69
C ARG A 143 -3.01 -5.90 -17.85
N ASN A 144 -1.96 -6.14 -17.05
CA ASN A 144 -0.76 -5.29 -16.99
C ASN A 144 -1.08 -3.83 -16.61
N GLU A 145 -1.95 -3.64 -15.63
CA GLU A 145 -2.28 -2.34 -15.05
C GLU A 145 -1.59 -2.19 -13.70
N ALA A 146 -1.03 -1.01 -13.43
CA ALA A 146 -0.39 -0.71 -12.16
C ALA A 146 -1.42 -0.21 -11.14
N MET A 147 -1.42 -0.82 -9.95
CA MET A 147 -2.35 -0.58 -8.86
C MET A 147 -1.56 -0.18 -7.61
N LEU A 148 -1.79 1.02 -7.10
CA LEU A 148 -1.19 1.46 -5.82
C LEU A 148 -1.80 0.67 -4.66
N SER A 149 -0.95 0.18 -3.74
CA SER A 149 -1.34 -0.69 -2.62
C SER A 149 -0.61 -0.31 -1.34
N ASP A 150 -1.00 -0.92 -0.23
CA ASP A 150 -0.41 -0.76 1.11
C ASP A 150 -0.52 0.66 1.68
N PHE A 151 -1.69 0.96 2.19
CA PHE A 151 -2.03 2.25 2.82
C PHE A 151 -1.74 2.27 4.32
N GLY A 152 -0.95 1.33 4.82
CA GLY A 152 -0.67 1.18 6.24
C GLY A 152 0.03 2.37 6.89
N LEU A 153 0.78 3.18 6.13
CA LEU A 153 1.41 4.41 6.59
C LEU A 153 0.67 5.68 6.16
N SER A 154 -0.45 5.54 5.43
CA SER A 154 -1.15 6.69 4.85
C SER A 154 -1.84 7.54 5.92
N GLN A 155 -1.76 8.86 5.76
CA GLN A 155 -2.32 9.83 6.69
C GLN A 155 -3.07 10.94 5.96
N LEU A 156 -4.19 11.38 6.56
CA LEU A 156 -4.88 12.58 6.11
C LEU A 156 -4.09 13.82 6.55
N VAL A 157 -3.83 14.69 5.61
CA VAL A 157 -3.22 16.00 5.84
C VAL A 157 -4.34 17.03 5.92
N ASN A 158 -4.48 17.66 7.06
CA ASN A 158 -5.35 18.82 7.26
C ASN A 158 -4.51 19.99 7.79
N GLU A 159 -5.06 21.20 7.78
CA GLU A 159 -4.37 22.42 8.22
C GLU A 159 -3.88 22.36 9.69
N GLU A 160 -4.44 21.46 10.49
CA GLU A 160 -4.15 21.30 11.92
C GLU A 160 -3.27 20.08 12.24
N SER A 161 -3.26 19.05 11.39
CA SER A 161 -2.47 17.83 11.58
C SER A 161 -1.29 17.76 10.62
N ARG A 162 -0.10 17.84 11.19
CA ARG A 162 1.15 17.63 10.49
C ARG A 162 1.38 16.14 10.36
N ALA A 163 1.44 15.65 9.14
CA ALA A 163 1.71 14.25 8.88
C ALA A 163 3.21 13.98 9.04
N ALA A 164 3.56 12.94 9.81
CA ALA A 164 4.93 12.44 9.91
C ALA A 164 4.91 10.93 9.78
N PRO A 165 5.70 10.34 8.87
CA PRO A 165 5.82 8.89 8.81
C PRO A 165 6.53 8.40 10.07
N GLU A 166 5.88 7.51 10.81
CA GLU A 166 6.49 6.89 12.01
C GLU A 166 7.68 5.98 11.65
N PHE A 167 7.68 5.43 10.43
CA PHE A 167 8.74 4.58 9.90
C PHE A 167 8.84 4.74 8.38
N GLY A 168 10.00 5.13 7.88
CA GLY A 168 10.30 5.22 6.45
C GLY A 168 11.33 4.17 6.03
N TYR A 169 11.21 3.64 4.81
CA TYR A 169 12.27 2.83 4.21
C TYR A 169 13.41 3.78 3.83
N HIS A 170 14.55 3.74 4.51
CA HIS A 170 15.66 4.70 4.40
C HIS A 170 16.07 5.09 2.96
N PHE A 171 15.89 4.19 1.99
CA PHE A 171 16.24 4.44 0.58
C PHE A 171 15.17 5.16 -0.25
N HIS A 172 13.99 5.41 0.29
CA HIS A 172 12.88 6.09 -0.40
C HIS A 172 12.44 7.37 0.31
N VAL A 173 13.20 7.78 1.31
CA VAL A 173 12.92 8.99 2.08
C VAL A 173 13.52 10.18 1.36
N PRO A 174 12.79 11.29 1.15
CA PRO A 174 13.33 12.48 0.53
C PRO A 174 14.43 13.11 1.41
N PRO A 175 15.43 13.79 0.81
CA PRO A 175 16.58 14.32 1.55
C PRO A 175 16.20 15.33 2.63
N GLU A 176 15.13 16.08 2.46
CA GLU A 176 14.62 17.01 3.46
C GLU A 176 14.18 16.31 4.76
N TYR A 177 13.85 15.04 4.73
CA TYR A 177 13.53 14.24 5.92
C TYR A 177 14.64 14.26 6.97
N PHE A 178 15.89 14.29 6.52
CA PHE A 178 17.07 14.28 7.40
C PHE A 178 17.47 15.69 7.89
N SER A 179 16.94 16.74 7.26
CA SER A 179 17.32 18.12 7.53
C SER A 179 16.25 18.92 8.26
N LEU A 180 15.00 18.46 8.30
CA LEU A 180 13.92 19.18 8.93
C LEU A 180 13.93 18.99 10.46
N SER A 181 13.97 20.10 11.17
CA SER A 181 13.71 20.16 12.62
C SER A 181 12.21 20.05 12.96
N THR A 182 11.34 20.04 11.93
CA THR A 182 9.89 19.97 12.05
C THR A 182 9.36 18.85 11.15
N ASN A 183 8.44 18.05 11.69
CA ASN A 183 7.81 16.94 10.96
C ASN A 183 6.71 17.45 9.97
N ASP A 184 6.98 18.53 9.24
CA ASP A 184 6.05 19.13 8.28
C ASP A 184 6.26 18.53 6.89
N TYR A 185 5.63 17.39 6.63
CA TYR A 185 5.62 16.79 5.30
C TYR A 185 4.36 17.19 4.53
N ASN A 186 4.55 17.39 3.23
CA ASN A 186 3.48 17.66 2.30
C ASN A 186 3.53 16.67 1.12
N PHE A 187 2.65 16.80 0.17
CA PHE A 187 2.52 15.90 -0.97
C PHE A 187 3.81 15.72 -1.80
N THR A 188 4.81 16.62 -1.68
CA THR A 188 6.10 16.48 -2.36
C THR A 188 6.89 15.26 -1.88
N TYR A 189 6.64 14.78 -0.65
CA TYR A 189 7.20 13.54 -0.12
C TYR A 189 6.84 12.34 -1.02
N ASP A 190 5.55 12.16 -1.28
CA ASP A 190 5.06 11.10 -2.17
C ASP A 190 5.53 11.30 -3.62
N ILE A 191 5.64 12.55 -4.09
CA ILE A 191 6.15 12.85 -5.44
C ILE A 191 7.61 12.44 -5.58
N TYR A 192 8.44 12.68 -4.55
CA TYR A 192 9.83 12.21 -4.54
C TYR A 192 9.91 10.69 -4.62
N GLN A 193 9.12 9.98 -3.80
CA GLN A 193 9.06 8.52 -3.81
C GLN A 193 8.58 7.97 -5.17
N ALA A 194 7.59 8.63 -5.77
CA ALA A 194 7.10 8.28 -7.11
C ALA A 194 8.20 8.47 -8.17
N GLY A 195 8.95 9.55 -8.10
CA GLY A 195 10.13 9.80 -8.96
C GLY A 195 11.18 8.71 -8.84
N LEU A 196 11.54 8.31 -7.63
CA LEU A 196 12.46 7.18 -7.40
C LEU A 196 11.90 5.86 -7.93
N THR A 197 10.61 5.62 -7.81
CA THR A 197 9.95 4.44 -8.36
C THR A 197 10.07 4.40 -9.89
N ILE A 198 9.83 5.52 -10.57
CA ILE A 198 9.99 5.64 -12.03
C ILE A 198 11.46 5.45 -12.43
N TYR A 199 12.39 6.06 -11.69
CA TYR A 199 13.81 5.88 -11.91
C TYR A 199 14.24 4.41 -11.87
N ARG A 200 13.73 3.64 -10.88
CA ARG A 200 14.01 2.21 -10.75
C ARG A 200 13.41 1.37 -11.88
N MET A 201 12.31 1.79 -12.49
CA MET A 201 11.78 1.13 -13.69
C MET A 201 12.68 1.28 -14.92
N CYS A 202 13.53 2.31 -14.95
CA CYS A 202 14.47 2.55 -16.04
C CYS A 202 15.75 1.70 -15.96
N ASP A 203 15.84 0.74 -15.04
CA ASP A 203 17.02 -0.11 -14.79
C ASP A 203 18.32 0.66 -14.48
N LEU A 204 18.15 1.87 -13.94
CA LEU A 204 19.27 2.68 -13.49
C LEU A 204 19.62 2.29 -12.04
N PRO A 205 20.90 1.97 -11.74
CA PRO A 205 21.28 1.72 -10.37
C PRO A 205 21.00 2.96 -9.52
N PRO A 206 20.54 2.80 -8.26
CA PRO A 206 20.33 3.94 -7.38
C PRO A 206 21.63 4.71 -7.26
N ARG A 207 21.64 6.00 -7.63
CA ARG A 207 22.75 6.88 -7.31
C ARG A 207 22.79 7.00 -5.78
N LEU A 208 23.71 6.29 -5.18
CA LEU A 208 24.12 6.59 -3.81
C LEU A 208 24.89 7.92 -3.88
N ASP A 209 24.25 9.00 -3.53
CA ASP A 209 24.97 10.23 -3.24
C ASP A 209 25.80 9.98 -1.98
N THR A 210 27.04 9.56 -2.19
CA THR A 210 28.06 9.36 -1.16
C THR A 210 28.67 10.69 -0.69
N THR A 211 27.98 11.81 -0.85
CA THR A 211 28.46 13.14 -0.44
C THR A 211 27.64 13.70 0.71
N LEU A 212 27.52 12.94 1.80
CA LEU A 212 27.26 13.50 3.13
C LEU A 212 28.34 12.97 4.06
N SER A 213 29.54 13.56 3.91
CA SER A 213 30.61 13.51 4.93
C SER A 213 30.51 14.76 5.81
#